data_24f8c4e9844a2f057f0557477a6fbf7d
#
_entry.id   24f8c4e9844a2f057f0557477a6fbf7d
#
_cell.length_a   1.000
_cell.length_b   1.000
_cell.length_c   1.000
_cell.angle_alpha   90.00
_cell.angle_beta   90.00
_cell.angle_gamma   90.00
#
_symmetry.space_group_name_H-M   'P 1'
#
loop_
_entity.id
_entity.type
_entity.pdbx_description
1 polymer ?
#
loop_
_entity_poly.entity_id
_entity_poly.type
_entity_poly.pdbx_seq_one_letter_code
_entity_poly.pdbx_strand_id
1 'polypeptide(L)'
;MLGRSTIMESPLRFGLIGVGRHGSRYAKHIHEDLPQIDLIGLWRRNTGEGKRQARQYGCRYFHTYSDLLADKSIDAVVVALPPALNVSVCEEAAFRGKHIHLEKPMAINMREAIRIRQTISRYGVRLMVSQTLRFNGVVIALRARIPPLGPLHSLHLSQRFEPSPLAWLDRRDLSGGGIVLHTGVHSFDLLRFLTGMEVDKVSCWVNSVVTKETEDNFSAIMTFEKSDIIATVMGSRGTKGRNGLIEVAGENGQLIADHVHNYLHEVRGMEWKPIELGNPVPTVYEILKAFCDSLCREVPFPVTIEDGVIAVAIAEACYRSTETGTWENVSYP
;
A
#
# COMPACT_ATOMS: atom_id res chain seq x y z
N MET A 1 -12.00 28.76 23.90
CA MET A 1 -11.72 29.39 22.58
C MET A 1 -11.59 28.24 21.57
N LEU A 2 -12.63 28.03 20.79
CA LEU A 2 -12.65 27.01 19.72
C LEU A 2 -11.75 27.52 18.59
N GLY A 3 -10.64 26.83 18.36
CA GLY A 3 -9.74 27.12 17.25
C GLY A 3 -10.49 27.02 15.92
N ARG A 4 -10.49 28.09 15.16
CA ARG A 4 -10.98 28.14 13.79
C ARG A 4 -10.18 27.13 12.98
N SER A 5 -10.84 26.09 12.50
CA SER A 5 -10.34 25.23 11.42
C SER A 5 -10.03 26.13 10.22
N THR A 6 -8.77 26.32 9.93
CA THR A 6 -8.33 27.00 8.71
C THR A 6 -8.60 26.03 7.56
N ILE A 7 -9.78 26.12 6.96
CA ILE A 7 -10.06 25.47 5.68
C ILE A 7 -9.17 26.18 4.67
N MET A 8 -8.31 25.44 3.96
CA MET A 8 -7.53 26.01 2.87
C MET A 8 -8.51 26.61 1.85
N GLU A 9 -8.36 27.88 1.53
CA GLU A 9 -9.25 28.62 0.62
C GLU A 9 -9.12 28.21 -0.84
N SER A 10 -8.11 27.40 -1.19
CA SER A 10 -7.86 26.92 -2.56
C SER A 10 -7.56 25.42 -2.59
N PRO A 11 -7.94 24.72 -3.69
CA PRO A 11 -7.62 23.30 -3.87
C PRO A 11 -6.11 23.02 -3.82
N LEU A 12 -5.74 21.82 -3.33
CA LEU A 12 -4.38 21.33 -3.43
C LEU A 12 -4.03 21.01 -4.88
N ARG A 13 -2.89 21.47 -5.36
CA ARG A 13 -2.47 21.34 -6.76
C ARG A 13 -1.57 20.14 -6.95
N PHE A 14 -2.06 19.14 -7.69
CA PHE A 14 -1.39 17.85 -7.84
C PHE A 14 -0.78 17.65 -9.21
N GLY A 15 0.39 16.98 -9.21
CA GLY A 15 0.96 16.30 -10.37
C GLY A 15 0.80 14.79 -10.26
N LEU A 16 0.61 14.08 -11.36
CA LEU A 16 0.52 12.63 -11.39
C LEU A 16 1.64 12.03 -12.24
N ILE A 17 2.50 11.25 -11.60
CA ILE A 17 3.66 10.59 -12.22
C ILE A 17 3.38 9.10 -12.37
N GLY A 18 3.18 8.64 -13.63
CA GLY A 18 2.88 7.25 -13.92
C GLY A 18 1.39 6.96 -14.08
N VAL A 19 0.77 7.43 -15.15
CA VAL A 19 -0.66 7.21 -15.47
C VAL A 19 -0.86 5.93 -16.28
N GLY A 20 -0.34 4.80 -15.72
CA GLY A 20 -0.60 3.45 -16.21
C GLY A 20 -1.95 2.92 -15.71
N ARG A 21 -2.13 1.58 -15.74
CA ARG A 21 -3.36 0.92 -15.30
C ARG A 21 -3.77 1.33 -13.87
N HIS A 22 -2.81 1.43 -12.95
CA HIS A 22 -3.10 1.81 -11.56
C HIS A 22 -3.20 3.31 -11.40
N GLY A 23 -2.26 4.09 -11.95
CA GLY A 23 -2.28 5.55 -11.88
C GLY A 23 -3.51 6.21 -12.51
N SER A 24 -4.16 5.56 -13.51
CA SER A 24 -5.43 6.04 -14.07
C SER A 24 -6.56 6.07 -13.04
N ARG A 25 -6.52 5.23 -12.01
CA ARG A 25 -7.51 5.22 -10.93
C ARG A 25 -7.39 6.49 -10.07
N TYR A 26 -6.14 6.90 -9.79
CA TYR A 26 -5.87 8.16 -9.10
C TYR A 26 -6.35 9.36 -9.92
N ALA A 27 -5.99 9.41 -11.22
CA ALA A 27 -6.42 10.48 -12.12
C ALA A 27 -7.95 10.61 -12.17
N LYS A 28 -8.66 9.46 -12.23
CA LYS A 28 -10.12 9.42 -12.23
C LYS A 28 -10.69 10.04 -10.95
N HIS A 29 -10.26 9.56 -9.77
CA HIS A 29 -10.79 10.06 -8.49
C HIS A 29 -10.44 11.53 -8.24
N ILE A 30 -9.25 11.99 -8.66
CA ILE A 30 -8.89 13.41 -8.58
C ILE A 30 -9.83 14.25 -9.46
N HIS A 31 -10.13 13.78 -10.65
CA HIS A 31 -10.94 14.54 -11.60
C HIS A 31 -12.44 14.51 -11.29
N GLU A 32 -12.97 13.35 -10.83
CA GLU A 32 -14.41 13.14 -10.68
C GLU A 32 -14.93 13.30 -9.26
N ASP A 33 -14.12 12.93 -8.24
CA ASP A 33 -14.64 12.69 -6.89
C ASP A 33 -14.03 13.60 -5.82
N LEU A 34 -12.92 14.29 -6.10
CA LEU A 34 -12.14 15.05 -5.11
C LEU A 34 -12.01 16.54 -5.50
N PRO A 35 -13.07 17.34 -5.33
CA PRO A 35 -13.07 18.76 -5.72
C PRO A 35 -12.07 19.64 -4.95
N GLN A 36 -11.50 19.12 -3.84
CA GLN A 36 -10.42 19.77 -3.08
C GLN A 36 -9.03 19.58 -3.72
N ILE A 37 -8.93 18.91 -4.87
CA ILE A 37 -7.68 18.68 -5.61
C ILE A 37 -7.83 19.19 -7.04
N ASP A 38 -6.86 19.97 -7.48
CA ASP A 38 -6.68 20.33 -8.88
C ASP A 38 -5.56 19.47 -9.51
N LEU A 39 -5.89 18.70 -10.53
CA LEU A 39 -4.89 17.99 -11.33
C LEU A 39 -4.22 18.95 -12.30
N ILE A 40 -3.08 19.48 -11.93
CA ILE A 40 -2.34 20.46 -12.76
C ILE A 40 -1.72 19.80 -13.97
N GLY A 41 -1.23 18.58 -13.83
CA GLY A 41 -0.64 17.88 -14.95
C GLY A 41 -0.24 16.44 -14.63
N LEU A 42 0.09 15.73 -15.71
CA LEU A 42 0.51 14.35 -15.62
C LEU A 42 1.74 14.04 -16.50
N TRP A 43 2.46 13.02 -16.09
CA TRP A 43 3.51 12.39 -16.88
C TRP A 43 3.26 10.89 -17.06
N ARG A 44 3.51 10.41 -18.26
CA ARG A 44 3.49 8.99 -18.63
C ARG A 44 4.53 8.75 -19.73
N ARG A 45 5.28 7.62 -19.61
CA ARG A 45 6.33 7.24 -20.56
C ARG A 45 5.81 7.12 -22.00
N ASN A 46 4.61 6.56 -22.19
CA ASN A 46 3.97 6.55 -23.50
C ASN A 46 3.34 7.92 -23.78
N THR A 47 4.01 8.71 -24.61
CA THR A 47 3.63 10.09 -24.92
C THR A 47 2.23 10.20 -25.54
N GLY A 48 1.89 9.30 -26.48
CA GLY A 48 0.58 9.31 -27.15
C GLY A 48 -0.57 9.14 -26.17
N GLU A 49 -0.47 8.11 -25.32
CA GLU A 49 -1.43 7.85 -24.25
C GLU A 49 -1.43 8.95 -23.19
N GLY A 50 -0.26 9.46 -22.80
CA GLY A 50 -0.14 10.54 -21.83
C GLY A 50 -0.86 11.82 -22.31
N LYS A 51 -0.65 12.23 -23.55
CA LYS A 51 -1.35 13.39 -24.15
C LYS A 51 -2.87 13.16 -24.26
N ARG A 52 -3.30 11.93 -24.57
CA ARG A 52 -4.73 11.58 -24.61
C ARG A 52 -5.34 11.73 -23.21
N GLN A 53 -4.69 11.18 -22.17
CA GLN A 53 -5.17 11.26 -20.79
C GLN A 53 -5.15 12.71 -20.26
N ALA A 54 -4.13 13.49 -20.57
CA ALA A 54 -4.09 14.90 -20.19
C ALA A 54 -5.29 15.68 -20.75
N ARG A 55 -5.65 15.46 -22.02
CA ARG A 55 -6.89 16.04 -22.60
C ARG A 55 -8.15 15.54 -21.91
N GLN A 56 -8.22 14.23 -21.61
CA GLN A 56 -9.36 13.62 -20.92
C GLN A 56 -9.62 14.25 -19.55
N TYR A 57 -8.56 14.53 -18.79
CA TYR A 57 -8.64 15.08 -17.44
C TYR A 57 -8.47 16.60 -17.36
N GLY A 58 -8.42 17.29 -18.51
CA GLY A 58 -8.32 18.75 -18.57
C GLY A 58 -7.03 19.32 -17.95
N CYS A 59 -5.91 18.56 -17.96
CA CYS A 59 -4.65 18.97 -17.34
C CYS A 59 -3.50 19.01 -18.35
N ARG A 60 -2.33 19.50 -17.92
CA ARG A 60 -1.12 19.56 -18.77
C ARG A 60 -0.46 18.20 -18.90
N TYR A 61 0.07 17.89 -20.10
CA TYR A 61 1.00 16.79 -20.29
C TYR A 61 2.43 17.30 -20.20
N PHE A 62 3.23 16.67 -19.33
CA PHE A 62 4.67 16.93 -19.21
C PHE A 62 5.48 15.88 -19.98
N HIS A 63 6.56 16.31 -20.65
CA HIS A 63 7.40 15.39 -21.43
C HIS A 63 8.34 14.56 -20.55
N THR A 64 8.73 15.09 -19.40
CA THR A 64 9.49 14.39 -18.37
C THR A 64 8.82 14.57 -17.00
N TYR A 65 9.07 13.63 -16.07
CA TYR A 65 8.61 13.84 -14.70
C TYR A 65 9.38 14.98 -14.00
N SER A 66 10.63 15.25 -14.43
CA SER A 66 11.43 16.36 -13.92
C SER A 66 10.81 17.72 -14.27
N ASP A 67 10.27 17.88 -15.50
CA ASP A 67 9.54 19.10 -15.89
C ASP A 67 8.28 19.29 -15.02
N LEU A 68 7.57 18.20 -14.73
CA LEU A 68 6.40 18.23 -13.85
C LEU A 68 6.80 18.63 -12.42
N LEU A 69 7.87 18.05 -11.88
CA LEU A 69 8.37 18.35 -10.54
C LEU A 69 8.93 19.78 -10.42
N ALA A 70 9.48 20.34 -11.51
CA ALA A 70 9.97 21.71 -11.54
C ALA A 70 8.86 22.77 -11.57
N ASP A 71 7.62 22.37 -11.87
CA ASP A 71 6.50 23.30 -11.95
C ASP A 71 6.08 23.81 -10.57
N LYS A 72 6.17 25.12 -10.39
CA LYS A 72 5.84 25.79 -9.11
C LYS A 72 4.34 25.81 -8.79
N SER A 73 3.49 25.54 -9.79
CA SER A 73 2.05 25.44 -9.57
C SER A 73 1.61 24.09 -9.00
N ILE A 74 2.52 23.16 -8.74
CA ILE A 74 2.24 21.85 -8.15
C ILE A 74 2.71 21.84 -6.70
N ASP A 75 1.87 21.42 -5.76
CA ASP A 75 2.17 21.32 -4.32
C ASP A 75 2.54 19.90 -3.92
N ALA A 76 1.87 18.91 -4.51
CA ALA A 76 2.05 17.50 -4.20
C ALA A 76 2.01 16.64 -5.46
N VAL A 77 2.59 15.44 -5.36
CA VAL A 77 2.57 14.47 -6.45
C VAL A 77 2.08 13.11 -6.01
N VAL A 78 1.34 12.44 -6.90
CA VAL A 78 1.09 10.99 -6.79
C VAL A 78 2.10 10.28 -7.68
N VAL A 79 2.82 9.32 -7.11
CA VAL A 79 3.84 8.51 -7.81
C VAL A 79 3.35 7.08 -7.90
N ALA A 80 3.06 6.62 -9.14
CA ALA A 80 2.53 5.29 -9.44
C ALA A 80 3.36 4.60 -10.53
N LEU A 81 4.63 4.32 -10.20
CA LEU A 81 5.65 3.77 -11.09
C LEU A 81 6.08 2.35 -10.65
N PRO A 82 6.84 1.62 -11.51
CA PRO A 82 7.63 0.49 -11.04
C PRO A 82 8.57 0.92 -9.90
N PRO A 83 8.65 0.17 -8.78
CA PRO A 83 9.31 0.64 -7.55
C PRO A 83 10.80 0.95 -7.70
N ALA A 84 11.51 0.35 -8.65
CA ALA A 84 12.91 0.70 -8.94
C ALA A 84 13.13 2.17 -9.35
N LEU A 85 12.07 2.88 -9.75
CA LEU A 85 12.12 4.29 -10.10
C LEU A 85 11.79 5.23 -8.93
N ASN A 86 11.30 4.69 -7.82
CA ASN A 86 10.76 5.49 -6.72
C ASN A 86 11.83 6.35 -6.04
N VAL A 87 13.05 5.84 -5.86
CA VAL A 87 14.15 6.61 -5.22
C VAL A 87 14.40 7.90 -5.98
N SER A 88 14.68 7.81 -7.28
CA SER A 88 15.05 8.98 -8.09
C SER A 88 13.92 10.02 -8.13
N VAL A 89 12.67 9.55 -8.27
CA VAL A 89 11.50 10.44 -8.31
C VAL A 89 11.24 11.08 -6.95
N CYS A 90 11.33 10.31 -5.85
CA CYS A 90 11.13 10.85 -4.50
C CYS A 90 12.23 11.85 -4.11
N GLU A 91 13.49 11.60 -4.49
CA GLU A 91 14.60 12.53 -4.25
C GLU A 91 14.40 13.85 -4.97
N GLU A 92 14.05 13.82 -6.25
CA GLU A 92 13.80 15.04 -7.02
C GLU A 92 12.53 15.76 -6.52
N ALA A 93 11.46 15.04 -6.22
CA ALA A 93 10.24 15.63 -5.67
C ALA A 93 10.51 16.33 -4.33
N ALA A 94 11.24 15.68 -3.42
CA ALA A 94 11.61 16.26 -2.13
C ALA A 94 12.53 17.49 -2.30
N PHE A 95 13.54 17.42 -3.17
CA PHE A 95 14.39 18.56 -3.50
C PHE A 95 13.61 19.76 -4.04
N ARG A 96 12.52 19.50 -4.79
CA ARG A 96 11.61 20.53 -5.31
C ARG A 96 10.53 20.96 -4.31
N GLY A 97 10.56 20.47 -3.07
CA GLY A 97 9.61 20.80 -2.01
C GLY A 97 8.20 20.22 -2.21
N LYS A 98 8.05 19.14 -3.02
CA LYS A 98 6.76 18.52 -3.29
C LYS A 98 6.43 17.47 -2.24
N HIS A 99 5.21 17.49 -1.69
CA HIS A 99 4.68 16.39 -0.89
C HIS A 99 4.37 15.19 -1.78
N ILE A 100 4.44 13.97 -1.24
CA ILE A 100 4.42 12.75 -2.05
C ILE A 100 3.38 11.76 -1.53
N HIS A 101 2.47 11.35 -2.40
CA HIS A 101 1.68 10.13 -2.23
C HIS A 101 2.31 9.03 -3.09
N LEU A 102 2.94 8.05 -2.43
CA LEU A 102 3.76 7.04 -3.09
C LEU A 102 3.03 5.69 -3.14
N GLU A 103 2.89 5.12 -4.36
CA GLU A 103 2.40 3.75 -4.49
C GLU A 103 3.35 2.73 -3.87
N LYS A 104 2.72 1.69 -3.31
CA LYS A 104 3.45 0.53 -2.77
C LYS A 104 3.87 -0.45 -3.90
N PRO A 105 4.95 -1.21 -3.70
CA PRO A 105 5.91 -1.10 -2.60
C PRO A 105 6.71 0.19 -2.70
N MET A 106 7.07 0.77 -1.55
CA MET A 106 7.77 2.05 -1.59
C MET A 106 9.17 1.97 -2.22
N ALA A 107 9.80 0.80 -2.17
CA ALA A 107 11.14 0.55 -2.68
C ALA A 107 11.31 -0.93 -3.02
N ILE A 108 12.36 -1.28 -3.77
CA ILE A 108 12.69 -2.66 -4.13
C ILE A 108 13.49 -3.40 -3.04
N ASN A 109 14.08 -2.69 -2.09
CA ASN A 109 14.86 -3.23 -0.98
C ASN A 109 14.97 -2.20 0.16
N MET A 110 15.51 -2.63 1.32
CA MET A 110 15.68 -1.79 2.51
C MET A 110 16.64 -0.63 2.31
N ARG A 111 17.72 -0.81 1.55
CA ARG A 111 18.66 0.28 1.25
C ARG A 111 17.95 1.45 0.57
N GLU A 112 17.08 1.15 -0.39
CA GLU A 112 16.29 2.17 -1.10
C GLU A 112 15.20 2.78 -0.22
N ALA A 113 14.52 1.96 0.59
CA ALA A 113 13.50 2.43 1.53
C ALA A 113 14.09 3.42 2.55
N ILE A 114 15.25 3.10 3.13
CA ILE A 114 15.99 3.98 4.04
C ILE A 114 16.43 5.27 3.33
N ARG A 115 16.89 5.17 2.08
CA ARG A 115 17.31 6.34 1.29
C ARG A 115 16.15 7.29 1.03
N ILE A 116 14.96 6.77 0.68
CA ILE A 116 13.75 7.59 0.54
C ILE A 116 13.42 8.26 1.88
N ARG A 117 13.39 7.51 2.99
CA ARG A 117 13.09 8.04 4.33
C ARG A 117 14.03 9.18 4.72
N GLN A 118 15.33 8.98 4.55
CA GLN A 118 16.36 10.00 4.84
C GLN A 118 16.19 11.26 3.99
N THR A 119 15.86 11.08 2.71
CA THR A 119 15.61 12.20 1.80
C THR A 119 14.38 13.01 2.23
N ILE A 120 13.28 12.34 2.53
CA ILE A 120 12.04 13.00 2.99
C ILE A 120 12.29 13.80 4.27
N SER A 121 13.00 13.20 5.24
CA SER A 121 13.39 13.89 6.48
C SER A 121 14.29 15.09 6.22
N ARG A 122 15.29 14.96 5.32
CA ARG A 122 16.25 16.01 4.99
C ARG A 122 15.60 17.26 4.39
N TYR A 123 14.61 17.08 3.51
CA TYR A 123 13.95 18.20 2.83
C TYR A 123 12.68 18.67 3.54
N GLY A 124 12.27 18.04 4.61
CA GLY A 124 11.09 18.43 5.39
C GLY A 124 9.77 18.30 4.65
N VAL A 125 9.71 17.56 3.55
CA VAL A 125 8.47 17.26 2.84
C VAL A 125 7.76 16.09 3.51
N ARG A 126 6.49 15.88 3.16
CA ARG A 126 5.69 14.81 3.73
C ARG A 126 5.45 13.74 2.68
N LEU A 127 5.59 12.46 3.08
CA LEU A 127 5.32 11.30 2.24
C LEU A 127 4.36 10.35 2.93
N MET A 128 3.34 9.89 2.20
CA MET A 128 2.41 8.84 2.60
C MET A 128 2.50 7.67 1.63
N VAL A 129 2.63 6.44 2.17
CA VAL A 129 2.66 5.22 1.36
C VAL A 129 1.25 4.67 1.15
N SER A 130 0.97 4.11 -0.03
CA SER A 130 -0.36 3.69 -0.46
C SER A 130 -0.76 2.31 0.08
N GLN A 131 -0.88 2.13 1.41
CA GLN A 131 -1.43 0.91 2.02
C GLN A 131 -2.97 0.97 2.03
N THR A 132 -3.55 0.84 0.85
CA THR A 132 -4.98 1.05 0.59
C THR A 132 -5.90 0.12 1.36
N LEU A 133 -5.43 -1.08 1.78
CA LEU A 133 -6.28 -2.02 2.52
C LEU A 133 -6.66 -1.53 3.91
N ARG A 134 -5.89 -0.63 4.54
CA ARG A 134 -6.30 0.01 5.80
C ARG A 134 -7.61 0.81 5.68
N PHE A 135 -7.99 1.20 4.45
CA PHE A 135 -9.21 1.95 4.13
C PHE A 135 -10.34 1.07 3.59
N ASN A 136 -10.15 -0.24 3.54
CA ASN A 136 -11.20 -1.15 3.12
C ASN A 136 -12.23 -1.32 4.24
N GLY A 137 -13.52 -1.20 3.91
CA GLY A 137 -14.62 -1.25 4.89
C GLY A 137 -14.67 -2.55 5.69
N VAL A 138 -14.35 -3.69 5.06
CA VAL A 138 -14.26 -4.99 5.73
C VAL A 138 -13.13 -5.01 6.76
N VAL A 139 -11.95 -4.49 6.38
CA VAL A 139 -10.78 -4.42 7.27
C VAL A 139 -11.02 -3.50 8.45
N ILE A 140 -11.66 -2.36 8.24
CA ILE A 140 -12.04 -1.43 9.31
C ILE A 140 -13.05 -2.08 10.26
N ALA A 141 -14.08 -2.73 9.72
CA ALA A 141 -15.11 -3.41 10.50
C ALA A 141 -14.54 -4.60 11.29
N LEU A 142 -13.62 -5.36 10.68
CA LEU A 142 -12.92 -6.45 11.34
C LEU A 142 -12.07 -5.94 12.50
N ARG A 143 -11.23 -4.93 12.26
CA ARG A 143 -10.35 -4.33 13.29
C ARG A 143 -11.14 -3.85 14.51
N ALA A 144 -12.28 -3.21 14.30
CA ALA A 144 -13.15 -2.73 15.37
C ALA A 144 -13.72 -3.86 16.24
N ARG A 145 -13.72 -5.11 15.74
CA ARG A 145 -14.26 -6.30 16.42
C ARG A 145 -13.20 -7.21 17.00
N ILE A 146 -11.92 -6.90 16.85
CA ILE A 146 -10.82 -7.67 17.46
C ILE A 146 -10.87 -7.61 18.99
N PRO A 147 -11.04 -6.44 19.68
CA PRO A 147 -10.97 -6.38 21.13
C PRO A 147 -11.91 -7.35 21.88
N PRO A 148 -13.14 -7.60 21.45
CA PRO A 148 -14.02 -8.61 22.08
C PRO A 148 -13.55 -10.06 21.99
N LEU A 149 -12.61 -10.38 21.09
CA LEU A 149 -12.04 -11.73 21.01
C LEU A 149 -11.13 -12.08 22.19
N GLY A 150 -10.76 -11.12 23.04
CA GLY A 150 -9.77 -11.31 24.10
C GLY A 150 -8.34 -11.47 23.58
N PRO A 151 -7.46 -12.15 24.32
CA PRO A 151 -6.13 -12.48 23.85
C PRO A 151 -6.17 -13.19 22.48
N LEU A 152 -5.38 -12.67 21.53
CA LEU A 152 -5.29 -13.29 20.21
C LEU A 152 -4.36 -14.51 20.25
N HIS A 153 -4.70 -15.52 19.47
CA HIS A 153 -3.92 -16.75 19.31
C HIS A 153 -3.27 -16.83 17.93
N SER A 154 -4.04 -16.54 16.87
CA SER A 154 -3.54 -16.66 15.51
C SER A 154 -4.24 -15.74 14.51
N LEU A 155 -3.53 -15.44 13.42
CA LEU A 155 -4.07 -14.78 12.24
C LEU A 155 -3.72 -15.59 10.99
N HIS A 156 -4.64 -15.59 10.02
CA HIS A 156 -4.39 -16.11 8.68
C HIS A 156 -4.81 -15.09 7.63
N LEU A 157 -3.89 -14.73 6.72
CA LEU A 157 -4.14 -13.82 5.60
C LEU A 157 -3.80 -14.53 4.29
N SER A 158 -4.75 -14.55 3.35
CA SER A 158 -4.55 -15.13 2.04
C SER A 158 -5.04 -14.19 0.94
N GLN A 159 -4.15 -13.85 0.01
CA GLN A 159 -4.50 -13.04 -1.16
C GLN A 159 -4.19 -13.78 -2.45
N ARG A 160 -5.21 -13.98 -3.27
CA ARG A 160 -5.07 -14.64 -4.58
C ARG A 160 -5.57 -13.73 -5.69
N PHE A 161 -4.84 -13.76 -6.80
CA PHE A 161 -5.13 -12.94 -7.98
C PHE A 161 -4.86 -13.70 -9.26
N GLU A 162 -5.45 -13.22 -10.34
CA GLU A 162 -5.14 -13.64 -11.69
C GLU A 162 -3.72 -13.16 -12.10
N PRO A 163 -3.06 -13.86 -13.04
CA PRO A 163 -1.81 -13.39 -13.61
C PRO A 163 -1.92 -11.95 -14.13
N SER A 164 -0.93 -11.15 -13.83
CA SER A 164 -0.92 -9.75 -14.26
C SER A 164 -0.50 -9.61 -15.72
N PRO A 165 -1.17 -8.79 -16.52
CA PRO A 165 -0.73 -8.47 -17.88
C PRO A 165 0.44 -7.48 -17.92
N LEU A 166 0.92 -7.00 -16.78
CA LEU A 166 2.00 -6.02 -16.69
C LEU A 166 3.35 -6.73 -16.69
N ALA A 167 4.01 -6.78 -17.84
CA ALA A 167 5.27 -7.49 -18.04
C ALA A 167 6.40 -7.05 -17.08
N TRP A 168 6.41 -5.79 -16.64
CA TRP A 168 7.44 -5.29 -15.72
C TRP A 168 7.38 -5.94 -14.32
N LEU A 169 6.24 -6.53 -13.94
CA LEU A 169 6.11 -7.23 -12.66
C LEU A 169 6.90 -8.54 -12.61
N ASP A 170 7.23 -9.11 -13.77
CA ASP A 170 8.11 -10.29 -13.89
C ASP A 170 9.52 -9.88 -14.33
N ARG A 171 9.91 -8.64 -14.11
CA ARG A 171 11.29 -8.16 -14.34
C ARG A 171 11.88 -7.71 -13.00
N ARG A 172 12.82 -8.49 -12.48
CA ARG A 172 13.41 -8.26 -11.16
C ARG A 172 14.12 -6.90 -11.05
N ASP A 173 14.71 -6.41 -12.13
CA ASP A 173 15.36 -5.09 -12.18
C ASP A 173 14.39 -3.91 -12.00
N LEU A 174 13.10 -4.09 -12.33
CA LEU A 174 12.06 -3.08 -12.21
C LEU A 174 11.17 -3.28 -10.99
N SER A 175 10.84 -4.54 -10.71
CA SER A 175 9.89 -4.93 -9.66
C SER A 175 10.56 -5.14 -8.30
N GLY A 176 11.86 -5.44 -8.26
CA GLY A 176 12.60 -5.84 -7.06
C GLY A 176 12.33 -7.26 -6.58
N GLY A 177 11.19 -7.82 -6.94
CA GLY A 177 10.71 -9.15 -6.56
C GLY A 177 9.32 -9.41 -7.11
N GLY A 178 8.72 -10.50 -6.72
CA GLY A 178 7.41 -10.92 -7.19
C GLY A 178 6.28 -10.61 -6.18
N ILE A 179 5.48 -11.63 -5.90
CA ILE A 179 4.26 -11.46 -5.11
C ILE A 179 4.55 -11.14 -3.63
N VAL A 180 5.67 -11.57 -3.07
CA VAL A 180 6.07 -11.21 -1.69
C VAL A 180 6.14 -9.70 -1.55
N LEU A 181 6.85 -9.03 -2.46
CA LEU A 181 7.04 -7.58 -2.42
C LEU A 181 5.80 -6.81 -2.92
N HIS A 182 5.09 -7.31 -3.95
CA HIS A 182 3.98 -6.57 -4.56
C HIS A 182 2.62 -6.78 -3.91
N THR A 183 2.41 -7.93 -3.27
CA THR A 183 1.14 -8.26 -2.59
C THR A 183 1.37 -8.49 -1.10
N GLY A 184 2.43 -9.22 -0.74
CA GLY A 184 2.78 -9.51 0.65
C GLY A 184 2.88 -8.25 1.51
N VAL A 185 3.45 -7.15 0.99
CA VAL A 185 3.53 -5.87 1.72
C VAL A 185 2.18 -5.33 2.22
N HIS A 186 1.08 -5.64 1.54
CA HIS A 186 -0.26 -5.32 2.05
C HIS A 186 -0.64 -6.20 3.23
N SER A 187 -0.35 -7.51 3.15
CA SER A 187 -0.65 -8.45 4.24
C SER A 187 0.23 -8.18 5.46
N PHE A 188 1.52 -7.86 5.26
CA PHE A 188 2.44 -7.50 6.33
C PHE A 188 2.01 -6.22 7.05
N ASP A 189 1.57 -5.23 6.30
CA ASP A 189 0.98 -4.00 6.84
C ASP A 189 -0.32 -4.28 7.60
N LEU A 190 -1.19 -5.16 7.08
CA LEU A 190 -2.43 -5.54 7.75
C LEU A 190 -2.18 -6.28 9.06
N LEU A 191 -1.19 -7.18 9.15
CA LEU A 191 -0.85 -7.84 10.41
C LEU A 191 -0.57 -6.80 11.49
N ARG A 192 0.28 -5.82 11.20
CA ARG A 192 0.62 -4.72 12.12
C ARG A 192 -0.61 -3.85 12.43
N PHE A 193 -1.39 -3.51 11.43
CA PHE A 193 -2.59 -2.68 11.57
C PHE A 193 -3.68 -3.33 12.44
N LEU A 194 -3.85 -4.65 12.34
CA LEU A 194 -4.85 -5.41 13.09
C LEU A 194 -4.40 -5.73 14.52
N THR A 195 -3.13 -6.07 14.71
CA THR A 195 -2.61 -6.48 16.03
C THR A 195 -2.04 -5.33 16.84
N GLY A 196 -1.55 -4.27 16.18
CA GLY A 196 -0.76 -3.22 16.82
C GLY A 196 0.64 -3.67 17.21
N MET A 197 1.12 -4.81 16.70
CA MET A 197 2.41 -5.43 17.06
C MET A 197 3.34 -5.49 15.86
N GLU A 198 4.66 -5.52 16.12
CA GLU A 198 5.68 -5.72 15.10
C GLU A 198 5.95 -7.22 14.90
N VAL A 199 6.21 -7.59 13.62
CA VAL A 199 6.60 -8.97 13.25
C VAL A 199 8.05 -9.19 13.69
N ASP A 200 8.32 -10.21 14.48
CA ASP A 200 9.67 -10.53 15.00
C ASP A 200 10.46 -11.39 14.01
N LYS A 201 9.88 -12.56 13.63
CA LYS A 201 10.54 -13.55 12.77
C LYS A 201 9.60 -14.05 11.69
N VAL A 202 10.22 -14.49 10.60
CA VAL A 202 9.52 -15.11 9.48
C VAL A 202 10.17 -16.42 9.06
N SER A 203 9.35 -17.39 8.63
CA SER A 203 9.77 -18.56 7.86
C SER A 203 8.96 -18.55 6.58
N CYS A 204 9.62 -18.47 5.42
CA CYS A 204 8.96 -18.22 4.14
C CYS A 204 9.46 -19.16 3.04
N TRP A 205 8.54 -19.59 2.17
CA TRP A 205 8.80 -20.33 0.95
C TRP A 205 8.12 -19.65 -0.23
N VAL A 206 8.82 -19.64 -1.36
CA VAL A 206 8.33 -19.09 -2.62
C VAL A 206 8.48 -20.09 -3.76
N ASN A 207 7.62 -19.98 -4.76
CA ASN A 207 7.83 -20.64 -6.05
C ASN A 207 7.25 -19.80 -7.19
N SER A 208 7.56 -20.21 -8.43
CA SER A 208 7.07 -19.58 -9.65
C SER A 208 6.34 -20.63 -10.48
N VAL A 209 5.07 -20.35 -10.81
CA VAL A 209 4.20 -21.23 -11.61
C VAL A 209 3.96 -20.65 -12.99
N VAL A 210 3.76 -19.32 -13.07
CA VAL A 210 3.45 -18.61 -14.33
C VAL A 210 4.47 -17.53 -14.68
N THR A 211 5.23 -17.04 -13.71
CA THR A 211 6.31 -16.06 -13.91
C THR A 211 7.66 -16.75 -14.19
N LYS A 212 8.63 -16.01 -14.71
CA LYS A 212 9.94 -16.53 -15.11
C LYS A 212 11.10 -16.01 -14.26
N GLU A 213 11.07 -14.73 -13.87
CA GLU A 213 12.17 -14.08 -13.15
C GLU A 213 11.84 -13.84 -11.67
N THR A 214 10.56 -13.74 -11.35
CA THR A 214 10.09 -13.44 -10.00
C THR A 214 9.15 -14.53 -9.50
N GLU A 215 8.92 -14.58 -8.19
CA GLU A 215 7.97 -15.52 -7.61
C GLU A 215 6.52 -15.02 -7.76
N ASP A 216 5.59 -15.95 -7.98
CA ASP A 216 4.15 -15.66 -8.07
C ASP A 216 3.32 -16.38 -7.00
N ASN A 217 3.97 -17.18 -6.15
CA ASN A 217 3.38 -17.77 -4.96
C ASN A 217 4.34 -17.64 -3.79
N PHE A 218 3.80 -17.42 -2.59
CA PHE A 218 4.53 -17.55 -1.34
C PHE A 218 3.62 -18.03 -0.22
N SER A 219 4.25 -18.63 0.79
CA SER A 219 3.64 -18.95 2.06
C SER A 219 4.64 -18.65 3.18
N ALA A 220 4.22 -17.94 4.20
CA ALA A 220 5.05 -17.55 5.32
C ALA A 220 4.35 -17.79 6.64
N ILE A 221 5.13 -18.19 7.66
CA ILE A 221 4.75 -18.20 9.07
C ILE A 221 5.51 -17.05 9.73
N MET A 222 4.82 -16.30 10.61
CA MET A 222 5.36 -15.12 11.27
C MET A 222 5.04 -15.14 12.75
N THR A 223 5.98 -14.66 13.57
CA THR A 223 5.79 -14.42 15.00
C THR A 223 5.88 -12.93 15.29
N PHE A 224 5.42 -12.51 16.45
CA PHE A 224 5.39 -11.12 16.86
C PHE A 224 6.27 -10.89 18.08
N GLU A 225 6.81 -9.69 18.22
CA GLU A 225 7.61 -9.32 19.38
C GLU A 225 6.81 -9.48 20.68
N LYS A 226 7.42 -10.14 21.67
CA LYS A 226 6.85 -10.31 23.01
C LYS A 226 5.43 -10.91 23.03
N SER A 227 5.13 -11.79 22.09
CA SER A 227 3.82 -12.40 21.95
C SER A 227 3.92 -13.83 21.42
N ASP A 228 2.99 -14.69 21.87
CA ASP A 228 2.86 -16.07 21.39
C ASP A 228 1.92 -16.19 20.16
N ILE A 229 1.45 -15.08 19.62
CA ILE A 229 0.61 -15.06 18.44
C ILE A 229 1.40 -15.58 17.24
N ILE A 230 0.75 -16.46 16.44
CA ILE A 230 1.30 -16.95 15.19
C ILE A 230 0.44 -16.41 14.04
N ALA A 231 1.08 -15.87 13.01
CA ALA A 231 0.40 -15.52 11.77
C ALA A 231 0.88 -16.39 10.61
N THR A 232 -0.04 -16.70 9.70
CA THR A 232 0.27 -17.29 8.40
C THR A 232 -0.17 -16.33 7.29
N VAL A 233 0.70 -16.14 6.30
CA VAL A 233 0.42 -15.26 5.16
C VAL A 233 0.68 -16.03 3.87
N MET A 234 -0.31 -16.04 2.97
CA MET A 234 -0.20 -16.63 1.65
C MET A 234 -0.47 -15.59 0.56
N GLY A 235 0.25 -15.70 -0.54
CA GLY A 235 -0.04 -14.95 -1.74
C GLY A 235 0.11 -15.80 -2.98
N SER A 236 -0.81 -15.66 -3.95
CA SER A 236 -0.69 -16.29 -5.26
C SER A 236 -1.18 -15.34 -6.36
N ARG A 237 -0.43 -15.31 -7.47
CA ARG A 237 -0.82 -14.59 -8.69
C ARG A 237 -0.91 -15.55 -9.89
N GLY A 238 -1.08 -16.84 -9.62
CA GLY A 238 -1.14 -17.90 -10.60
C GLY A 238 -2.51 -18.53 -10.81
N THR A 239 -3.55 -18.05 -10.13
CA THR A 239 -4.89 -18.64 -10.19
C THR A 239 -5.86 -17.79 -11.03
N LYS A 240 -6.96 -18.42 -11.50
CA LYS A 240 -8.06 -17.70 -12.17
C LYS A 240 -9.13 -17.19 -11.18
N GLY A 241 -8.93 -17.41 -9.89
CA GLY A 241 -9.81 -16.94 -8.82
C GLY A 241 -9.16 -15.82 -8.03
N ARG A 242 -9.96 -14.98 -7.40
CA ARG A 242 -9.51 -13.87 -6.55
C ARG A 242 -10.12 -13.99 -5.17
N ASN A 243 -9.32 -13.78 -4.13
CA ASN A 243 -9.80 -13.61 -2.77
C ASN A 243 -8.91 -12.66 -1.96
N GLY A 244 -9.42 -12.26 -0.78
CA GLY A 244 -8.70 -11.46 0.19
C GLY A 244 -9.09 -11.88 1.60
N LEU A 245 -8.88 -13.18 1.91
CA LEU A 245 -9.29 -13.81 3.16
C LEU A 245 -8.44 -13.30 4.32
N ILE A 246 -9.12 -13.02 5.44
CA ILE A 246 -8.52 -12.64 6.73
C ILE A 246 -9.26 -13.41 7.82
N GLU A 247 -8.53 -14.21 8.59
CA GLU A 247 -9.04 -14.90 9.77
C GLU A 247 -8.27 -14.41 10.99
N VAL A 248 -8.99 -14.14 12.08
CA VAL A 248 -8.42 -13.72 13.37
C VAL A 248 -9.06 -14.56 14.46
N ALA A 249 -8.26 -15.32 15.20
CA ALA A 249 -8.73 -16.15 16.31
C ALA A 249 -8.17 -15.63 17.65
N GLY A 250 -9.04 -15.59 18.64
CA GLY A 250 -8.72 -15.26 20.04
C GLY A 250 -9.48 -16.15 21.02
N GLU A 251 -9.30 -15.89 22.29
CA GLU A 251 -9.88 -16.69 23.37
C GLU A 251 -11.41 -16.82 23.26
N ASN A 252 -12.10 -15.76 22.88
CA ASN A 252 -13.57 -15.69 22.92
C ASN A 252 -14.25 -15.95 21.55
N GLY A 253 -13.52 -16.46 20.55
CA GLY A 253 -14.04 -16.75 19.23
C GLY A 253 -13.13 -16.32 18.10
N GLN A 254 -13.69 -16.21 16.91
CA GLN A 254 -12.93 -15.83 15.73
C GLN A 254 -13.72 -14.93 14.78
N LEU A 255 -13.00 -14.18 13.95
CA LEU A 255 -13.53 -13.38 12.86
C LEU A 255 -13.02 -13.94 11.53
N ILE A 256 -13.90 -14.09 10.56
CA ILE A 256 -13.59 -14.57 9.21
C ILE A 256 -14.11 -13.54 8.22
N ALA A 257 -13.22 -13.00 7.40
CA ALA A 257 -13.52 -11.92 6.48
C ALA A 257 -12.89 -12.15 5.10
N ASP A 258 -13.51 -11.60 4.06
CA ASP A 258 -12.88 -11.46 2.74
C ASP A 258 -13.13 -10.05 2.21
N HIS A 259 -12.05 -9.28 2.08
CA HIS A 259 -12.13 -7.89 1.64
C HIS A 259 -12.37 -7.72 0.13
N VAL A 260 -12.26 -8.80 -0.65
CA VAL A 260 -12.60 -8.83 -2.09
C VAL A 260 -14.08 -9.13 -2.29
N HIS A 261 -14.59 -10.09 -1.52
CA HIS A 261 -15.99 -10.54 -1.60
C HIS A 261 -16.94 -9.80 -0.64
N ASN A 262 -16.40 -8.86 0.14
CA ASN A 262 -17.16 -7.97 1.03
C ASN A 262 -18.00 -8.72 2.06
N TYR A 263 -17.41 -9.65 2.79
CA TYR A 263 -18.08 -10.29 3.92
C TYR A 263 -17.24 -10.31 5.19
N LEU A 264 -17.90 -10.38 6.33
CA LEU A 264 -17.33 -10.56 7.67
C LEU A 264 -18.29 -11.41 8.51
N HIS A 265 -17.77 -12.43 9.17
CA HIS A 265 -18.50 -13.27 10.12
C HIS A 265 -17.79 -13.27 11.47
N GLU A 266 -18.59 -13.26 12.53
CA GLU A 266 -18.17 -13.62 13.87
C GLU A 266 -18.55 -15.08 14.14
N VAL A 267 -17.61 -15.87 14.67
CA VAL A 267 -17.83 -17.29 14.94
C VAL A 267 -17.57 -17.56 16.42
N ARG A 268 -18.57 -18.12 17.11
CA ARG A 268 -18.50 -18.54 18.52
C ARG A 268 -19.04 -19.95 18.65
N GLY A 269 -18.21 -20.91 19.03
CA GLY A 269 -18.56 -22.32 18.99
C GLY A 269 -18.97 -22.75 17.58
N MET A 270 -20.21 -23.21 17.41
CA MET A 270 -20.77 -23.63 16.12
C MET A 270 -21.62 -22.53 15.43
N GLU A 271 -21.75 -21.37 16.07
CA GLU A 271 -22.56 -20.28 15.55
C GLU A 271 -21.74 -19.39 14.61
N TRP A 272 -22.24 -19.20 13.40
CA TRP A 272 -21.72 -18.28 12.38
C TRP A 272 -22.68 -17.10 12.22
N LYS A 273 -22.27 -15.94 12.72
CA LYS A 273 -23.06 -14.72 12.67
C LYS A 273 -22.49 -13.77 11.61
N PRO A 274 -23.24 -13.51 10.52
CA PRO A 274 -22.84 -12.51 9.56
C PRO A 274 -22.89 -11.11 10.19
N ILE A 275 -21.92 -10.30 9.83
CA ILE A 275 -21.86 -8.89 10.21
C ILE A 275 -22.26 -8.07 9.00
N GLU A 276 -23.26 -7.25 9.16
CA GLU A 276 -23.66 -6.31 8.10
C GLU A 276 -22.56 -5.31 7.82
N LEU A 277 -22.22 -5.19 6.55
CA LEU A 277 -21.23 -4.26 6.03
C LEU A 277 -21.92 -3.27 5.09
N GLY A 278 -21.43 -2.04 5.06
CA GLY A 278 -21.84 -1.08 4.05
C GLY A 278 -21.38 -1.49 2.64
N ASN A 279 -21.81 -0.70 1.65
CA ASN A 279 -21.31 -0.86 0.29
C ASN A 279 -19.78 -0.72 0.23
N PRO A 280 -19.08 -1.48 -0.62
CA PRO A 280 -17.66 -1.32 -0.82
C PRO A 280 -17.30 0.11 -1.22
N VAL A 281 -16.31 0.69 -0.55
CA VAL A 281 -15.79 2.02 -0.89
C VAL A 281 -14.52 1.90 -1.74
N PRO A 282 -14.29 2.81 -2.69
CA PRO A 282 -13.06 2.82 -3.47
C PRO A 282 -11.87 3.20 -2.58
N THR A 283 -11.03 2.24 -2.22
CA THR A 283 -9.89 2.46 -1.30
C THR A 283 -8.87 3.48 -1.81
N VAL A 284 -8.75 3.65 -3.14
CA VAL A 284 -7.91 4.69 -3.76
C VAL A 284 -8.47 6.09 -3.51
N TYR A 285 -9.79 6.25 -3.53
CA TYR A 285 -10.45 7.49 -3.17
C TYR A 285 -10.19 7.83 -1.69
N GLU A 286 -10.43 6.88 -0.80
CA GLU A 286 -10.29 7.11 0.65
C GLU A 286 -8.85 7.46 1.05
N ILE A 287 -7.85 6.79 0.46
CA ILE A 287 -6.45 7.09 0.79
C ILE A 287 -6.01 8.45 0.23
N LEU A 288 -6.45 8.84 -0.96
CA LEU A 288 -6.21 10.18 -1.50
C LEU A 288 -6.87 11.26 -0.64
N LYS A 289 -8.12 11.03 -0.25
CA LYS A 289 -8.83 11.93 0.65
C LYS A 289 -8.09 12.09 1.97
N ALA A 290 -7.65 10.99 2.58
CA ALA A 290 -6.89 11.02 3.83
C ALA A 290 -5.54 11.75 3.67
N PHE A 291 -4.85 11.60 2.53
CA PHE A 291 -3.63 12.33 2.21
C PHE A 291 -3.89 13.85 2.17
N CYS A 292 -4.92 14.28 1.45
CA CYS A 292 -5.29 15.69 1.35
C CYS A 292 -5.72 16.27 2.71
N ASP A 293 -6.62 15.58 3.41
CA ASP A 293 -7.11 16.02 4.71
C ASP A 293 -5.95 16.19 5.70
N SER A 294 -4.98 15.28 5.68
CA SER A 294 -3.80 15.36 6.56
C SER A 294 -2.83 16.49 6.17
N LEU A 295 -2.70 16.80 4.87
CA LEU A 295 -1.91 17.95 4.42
C LEU A 295 -2.58 19.26 4.83
N CYS A 296 -3.87 19.41 4.55
CA CYS A 296 -4.64 20.64 4.84
C CYS A 296 -4.73 20.94 6.32
N ARG A 297 -4.81 19.91 7.18
CA ARG A 297 -4.93 20.05 8.63
C ARG A 297 -3.59 19.99 9.36
N GLU A 298 -2.50 19.76 8.65
CA GLU A 298 -1.16 19.56 9.23
C GLU A 298 -1.09 18.45 10.30
N VAL A 299 -1.96 17.42 10.17
CA VAL A 299 -1.97 16.27 11.08
C VAL A 299 -1.17 15.08 10.51
N PRO A 300 -0.71 14.13 11.34
CA PRO A 300 -0.01 12.93 10.86
C PRO A 300 -0.81 12.16 9.82
N PHE A 301 -0.10 11.55 8.87
CA PHE A 301 -0.73 10.64 7.92
C PHE A 301 -1.18 9.34 8.61
N PRO A 302 -2.33 8.77 8.22
CA PRO A 302 -2.79 7.48 8.76
C PRO A 302 -1.94 6.28 8.29
N VAL A 303 -1.17 6.48 7.23
CA VAL A 303 -0.12 5.56 6.78
C VAL A 303 1.16 6.35 6.67
N THR A 304 2.15 5.99 7.46
CA THR A 304 3.41 6.72 7.55
C THR A 304 4.45 6.18 6.56
N ILE A 305 5.56 6.90 6.40
CA ILE A 305 6.72 6.41 5.68
C ILE A 305 7.33 5.18 6.38
N GLU A 306 7.28 5.13 7.71
CA GLU A 306 7.77 3.99 8.50
C GLU A 306 6.95 2.72 8.22
N ASP A 307 5.64 2.84 8.04
CA ASP A 307 4.82 1.68 7.63
C ASP A 307 5.29 1.09 6.30
N GLY A 308 5.70 1.95 5.36
CA GLY A 308 6.27 1.52 4.09
C GLY A 308 7.63 0.86 4.24
N VAL A 309 8.52 1.43 5.07
CA VAL A 309 9.84 0.87 5.38
C VAL A 309 9.72 -0.50 6.02
N ILE A 310 8.86 -0.63 7.04
CA ILE A 310 8.65 -1.88 7.76
C ILE A 310 8.07 -2.97 6.86
N ALA A 311 7.13 -2.64 5.97
CA ALA A 311 6.60 -3.60 5.01
C ALA A 311 7.68 -4.15 4.07
N VAL A 312 8.65 -3.32 3.66
CA VAL A 312 9.83 -3.76 2.88
C VAL A 312 10.77 -4.61 3.72
N ALA A 313 10.99 -4.27 5.01
CA ALA A 313 11.83 -5.05 5.93
C ALA A 313 11.30 -6.49 6.11
N ILE A 314 9.99 -6.65 6.29
CA ILE A 314 9.37 -7.97 6.39
C ILE A 314 9.50 -8.75 5.07
N ALA A 315 9.32 -8.07 3.92
CA ALA A 315 9.51 -8.70 2.61
C ALA A 315 10.96 -9.19 2.42
N GLU A 316 11.96 -8.40 2.80
CA GLU A 316 13.37 -8.83 2.75
C GLU A 316 13.65 -10.01 3.67
N ALA A 317 13.09 -10.04 4.87
CA ALA A 317 13.22 -11.18 5.77
C ALA A 317 12.59 -12.45 5.17
N CYS A 318 11.46 -12.32 4.45
CA CYS A 318 10.87 -13.44 3.69
C CYS A 318 11.83 -13.96 2.60
N TYR A 319 12.48 -13.09 1.85
CA TYR A 319 13.45 -13.50 0.83
C TYR A 319 14.68 -14.17 1.46
N ARG A 320 15.25 -13.60 2.53
CA ARG A 320 16.36 -14.25 3.26
C ARG A 320 15.97 -15.63 3.78
N SER A 321 14.77 -15.76 4.36
CA SER A 321 14.27 -17.04 4.85
C SER A 321 14.16 -18.10 3.72
N THR A 322 13.73 -17.69 2.54
CA THR A 322 13.68 -18.58 1.37
C THR A 322 15.08 -19.03 0.92
N GLU A 323 16.08 -18.12 1.00
CA GLU A 323 17.46 -18.43 0.61
C GLU A 323 18.17 -19.31 1.64
N THR A 324 17.96 -19.07 2.94
CA THR A 324 18.62 -19.82 4.02
C THR A 324 17.89 -21.11 4.39
N GLY A 325 16.60 -21.21 4.07
CA GLY A 325 15.74 -22.32 4.48
C GLY A 325 15.44 -22.31 6.00
N THR A 326 15.68 -21.20 6.69
CA THR A 326 15.53 -21.06 8.14
C THR A 326 14.65 -19.89 8.54
N TRP A 327 14.34 -19.79 9.84
CA TRP A 327 13.72 -18.59 10.41
C TRP A 327 14.67 -17.39 10.33
N GLU A 328 14.15 -16.27 9.91
CA GLU A 328 14.88 -15.01 9.80
C GLU A 328 14.24 -13.93 10.67
N ASN A 329 15.07 -13.16 11.37
CA ASN A 329 14.62 -11.99 12.13
C ASN A 329 14.25 -10.85 11.15
N VAL A 330 13.21 -10.11 11.46
CA VAL A 330 12.91 -8.85 10.77
C VAL A 330 13.83 -7.76 11.34
N SER A 331 14.64 -7.17 10.46
CA SER A 331 15.56 -6.09 10.86
C SER A 331 14.88 -4.74 10.65
N TYR A 332 14.46 -4.11 11.73
CA TYR A 332 13.92 -2.75 11.72
C TYR A 332 15.05 -1.73 11.78
N PRO A 333 15.08 -0.68 10.91
CA PRO A 333 16.15 0.32 10.86
C PRO A 333 16.00 1.44 11.88
#